data_61ccd0a70a16db6c4108feef903afb15
#
_entry.id   61ccd0a70a16db6c4108feef903afb15
#
_cell.length_a   1.000
_cell.length_b   1.000
_cell.length_c   1.000
_cell.angle_alpha   90.00
_cell.angle_beta   90.00
_cell.angle_gamma   90.00
#
_symmetry.space_group_name_H-M   'P 1'
#
loop_
_entity.id
_entity.type
_entity.pdbx_description
1 polymer ?
#
loop_
_entity_poly.entity_id
_entity_poly.type
_entity_poly.pdbx_seq_one_letter_code
_entity_poly.pdbx_strand_id
1 'polypeptide(L)'
;MKKTHKLAASWLAGVTAALCMSPVGSAPVAKLAADGLPIVVQELVAPPSLPPRITRKTAAHVVVNLTVEEIEREIAPGTRYTFWTFGGTVPGKMIRVREGDTVELHLLNLPDNKLPHNIDLHAVTGPGGGAGQTLIAPGNEASFTFKALAPGLYVYHCATAPVGMHVANGMYGMILVEPKEGMTPVDKEYYVMQGDFYTTGGYRAPGLQAFDMQKAIDEKPTYVLFNGADGALTGAGSLTAKTNESVRMYFGVGGPNTTSSFHIIGAIFDKVYTEGGKHFQENVQTTMVPAGGSTIVEFTPRVPGNLTIVDHSLTRAFNKGAIGLLSVSGPDNFAIYGKGVKTPLPGAKPAAKPAAKPAVAVTPAQKVRGKEVYEANCAACHQSDGKGVAGVFPPLANSDFFQERPYEMGHIVINGRSGELVVNGEHYNGVMPPQDLSDEDVAAVINYVSTDFNKGKPVLTPAQVRDMRKVK
;
A
#
# COMPACT_ATOMS: atom_id res chain seq x y z
N MET A 1 -79.91 40.32 19.95
CA MET A 1 -80.28 41.71 19.47
C MET A 1 -79.01 42.37 18.98
N LYS A 2 -79.14 43.03 17.84
CA LYS A 2 -78.23 43.96 17.09
C LYS A 2 -76.97 43.27 16.44
N LYS A 3 -77.19 43.12 15.10
CA LYS A 3 -76.21 42.98 14.07
C LYS A 3 -75.41 44.27 13.86
N THR A 4 -74.15 44.22 13.56
CA THR A 4 -73.52 45.32 12.78
C THR A 4 -72.53 44.71 11.82
N HIS A 5 -72.81 44.95 10.55
CA HIS A 5 -71.93 44.67 9.37
C HIS A 5 -70.74 45.61 9.39
N LYS A 6 -69.58 45.17 8.97
CA LYS A 6 -68.48 46.01 8.47
C LYS A 6 -67.97 45.47 7.15
N LEU A 7 -67.93 46.34 6.18
CA LEU A 7 -67.52 46.17 4.78
C LEU A 7 -66.03 45.79 4.69
N ALA A 8 -65.78 44.96 3.71
CA ALA A 8 -64.43 44.67 3.21
C ALA A 8 -64.02 45.77 2.22
N ALA A 9 -62.84 46.34 2.44
CA ALA A 9 -62.15 47.18 1.46
C ALA A 9 -60.95 46.37 0.88
N SER A 10 -61.04 46.08 -0.41
CA SER A 10 -60.01 45.48 -1.20
C SER A 10 -58.91 46.46 -1.55
N TRP A 11 -57.69 46.20 -1.17
CA TRP A 11 -56.51 46.94 -1.67
C TRP A 11 -55.76 46.02 -2.67
N LEU A 12 -55.77 46.48 -3.95
CA LEU A 12 -54.84 45.98 -4.95
C LEU A 12 -53.44 46.53 -4.63
N ALA A 13 -52.53 45.66 -4.23
CA ALA A 13 -51.10 45.97 -4.15
C ALA A 13 -50.42 45.48 -5.45
N GLY A 14 -49.98 46.42 -6.27
CA GLY A 14 -49.18 46.15 -7.45
C GLY A 14 -47.78 45.64 -7.04
N VAL A 15 -47.44 44.43 -7.50
CA VAL A 15 -46.11 43.88 -7.35
C VAL A 15 -45.23 44.39 -8.48
N THR A 16 -44.42 45.40 -8.19
CA THR A 16 -43.29 45.80 -9.04
C THR A 16 -42.16 44.80 -8.82
N ALA A 17 -41.94 43.91 -9.79
CA ALA A 17 -40.74 43.00 -9.80
C ALA A 17 -39.49 43.85 -10.09
N ALA A 18 -38.74 44.15 -9.04
CA ALA A 18 -37.38 44.66 -9.20
C ALA A 18 -36.47 43.49 -9.62
N LEU A 19 -36.03 43.45 -10.88
CA LEU A 19 -34.94 42.60 -11.32
C LEU A 19 -33.66 43.04 -10.58
N CYS A 20 -33.31 42.36 -9.52
CA CYS A 20 -31.95 42.39 -8.97
C CYS A 20 -31.00 41.73 -9.97
N MET A 21 -30.39 42.49 -10.85
CA MET A 21 -29.18 42.06 -11.55
C MET A 21 -28.07 41.91 -10.50
N SER A 22 -27.78 40.68 -10.10
CA SER A 22 -26.55 40.39 -9.37
C SER A 22 -25.37 40.81 -10.26
N PRO A 23 -24.37 41.53 -9.72
CA PRO A 23 -23.17 41.80 -10.51
C PRO A 23 -22.54 40.49 -10.87
N VAL A 24 -22.34 40.24 -12.16
CA VAL A 24 -21.51 39.18 -12.68
C VAL A 24 -20.11 39.45 -12.09
N GLY A 25 -19.76 38.71 -11.03
CA GLY A 25 -18.44 38.78 -10.45
C GLY A 25 -17.42 38.43 -11.56
N SER A 26 -16.62 39.42 -11.93
CA SER A 26 -15.48 39.17 -12.82
C SER A 26 -14.67 38.04 -12.20
N ALA A 27 -14.49 36.93 -12.96
CA ALA A 27 -13.57 35.86 -12.56
C ALA A 27 -12.20 36.49 -12.19
N PRO A 28 -11.56 36.06 -11.12
CA PRO A 28 -10.27 36.62 -10.72
C PRO A 28 -9.33 36.54 -11.91
N VAL A 29 -8.73 37.67 -12.30
CA VAL A 29 -7.73 37.71 -13.36
C VAL A 29 -6.56 36.87 -12.91
N ALA A 30 -6.29 35.78 -13.63
CA ALA A 30 -5.17 34.89 -13.31
C ALA A 30 -3.85 35.69 -13.34
N LYS A 31 -3.06 35.59 -12.27
CA LYS A 31 -1.68 36.13 -12.28
C LYS A 31 -0.91 35.43 -13.39
N LEU A 32 -0.19 36.20 -14.21
CA LEU A 32 0.69 35.67 -15.24
C LEU A 32 2.15 35.64 -14.70
N ALA A 33 2.86 34.59 -15.07
CA ALA A 33 4.30 34.49 -14.86
C ALA A 33 5.08 35.31 -15.93
N ALA A 34 6.39 35.39 -15.79
CA ALA A 34 7.27 36.10 -16.73
C ALA A 34 7.21 35.51 -18.16
N ASP A 35 6.88 34.24 -18.31
CA ASP A 35 6.70 33.53 -19.59
C ASP A 35 5.30 33.75 -20.21
N GLY A 36 4.47 34.59 -19.58
CA GLY A 36 3.12 34.90 -20.04
C GLY A 36 2.06 33.83 -19.76
N LEU A 37 2.43 32.74 -19.07
CA LEU A 37 1.52 31.66 -18.72
C LEU A 37 0.79 31.95 -17.38
N PRO A 38 -0.47 31.47 -17.22
CA PRO A 38 -1.17 31.58 -15.95
C PRO A 38 -0.47 30.76 -14.86
N ILE A 39 -0.29 31.37 -13.70
CA ILE A 39 0.32 30.71 -12.54
C ILE A 39 -0.69 29.79 -11.88
N VAL A 40 -0.26 28.54 -11.64
CA VAL A 40 -1.00 27.53 -10.90
C VAL A 40 -0.09 26.96 -9.80
N VAL A 41 -0.48 27.12 -8.55
CA VAL A 41 0.22 26.45 -7.44
C VAL A 41 -0.37 25.06 -7.29
N GLN A 42 0.47 24.04 -7.37
CA GLN A 42 0.01 22.66 -7.27
C GLN A 42 -0.20 22.25 -5.81
N GLU A 43 -1.37 21.69 -5.54
CA GLU A 43 -1.63 20.97 -4.30
C GLU A 43 -0.91 19.62 -4.34
N LEU A 44 -0.14 19.32 -3.29
CA LEU A 44 0.55 18.05 -3.11
C LEU A 44 -0.16 17.23 -2.04
N VAL A 45 -0.59 16.01 -2.38
CA VAL A 45 -1.31 15.11 -1.47
C VAL A 45 -0.50 13.86 -1.16
N ALA A 46 -0.75 13.26 0.01
CA ALA A 46 -0.06 12.06 0.45
C ALA A 46 -0.56 10.82 -0.33
N PRO A 47 0.34 9.85 -0.66
CA PRO A 47 -0.06 8.58 -1.20
C PRO A 47 -0.99 7.82 -0.22
N PRO A 48 -1.90 6.96 -0.68
CA PRO A 48 -2.10 6.53 -2.07
C PRO A 48 -2.96 7.47 -2.91
N SER A 49 -3.35 8.65 -2.39
CA SER A 49 -4.12 9.66 -3.12
C SER A 49 -3.24 10.42 -4.13
N LEU A 50 -3.89 11.08 -5.08
CA LEU A 50 -3.25 11.89 -6.11
C LEU A 50 -3.78 13.32 -6.10
N PRO A 51 -2.99 14.30 -6.61
CA PRO A 51 -3.53 15.62 -6.93
C PRO A 51 -4.71 15.54 -7.89
N PRO A 52 -5.66 16.50 -7.83
CA PRO A 52 -6.79 16.53 -8.73
C PRO A 52 -6.40 16.48 -10.21
N ARG A 53 -7.26 15.86 -11.04
CA ARG A 53 -7.07 15.82 -12.50
C ARG A 53 -6.98 17.21 -13.09
N ILE A 54 -6.10 17.38 -14.07
CA ILE A 54 -5.95 18.64 -14.77
C ILE A 54 -7.11 18.82 -15.74
N THR A 55 -7.90 19.87 -15.51
CA THR A 55 -9.07 20.22 -16.35
C THR A 55 -8.77 21.32 -17.36
N ARG A 56 -7.69 22.09 -17.17
CA ARG A 56 -7.28 23.17 -18.08
C ARG A 56 -6.83 22.62 -19.42
N LYS A 57 -7.13 23.34 -20.50
CA LYS A 57 -6.80 22.96 -21.88
C LYS A 57 -5.52 23.63 -22.41
N THR A 58 -4.98 24.59 -21.69
CA THR A 58 -3.77 25.35 -22.04
C THR A 58 -2.65 25.04 -21.05
N ALA A 59 -1.42 25.29 -21.48
CA ALA A 59 -0.25 25.24 -20.61
C ALA A 59 -0.34 26.29 -19.50
N ALA A 60 0.35 26.04 -18.40
CA ALA A 60 0.46 26.92 -17.25
C ALA A 60 1.91 26.99 -16.75
N HIS A 61 2.19 28.02 -15.95
CA HIS A 61 3.36 28.07 -15.10
C HIS A 61 2.97 27.43 -13.76
N VAL A 62 3.44 26.22 -13.52
CA VAL A 62 3.06 25.40 -12.36
C VAL A 62 4.13 25.52 -11.29
N VAL A 63 3.75 26.07 -10.14
CA VAL A 63 4.62 26.19 -8.98
C VAL A 63 4.42 24.97 -8.08
N VAL A 64 5.51 24.26 -7.80
CA VAL A 64 5.56 23.05 -6.96
C VAL A 64 6.45 23.36 -5.75
N ASN A 65 5.87 23.37 -4.55
CA ASN A 65 6.60 23.56 -3.30
C ASN A 65 6.77 22.21 -2.59
N LEU A 66 8.00 21.68 -2.56
CA LEU A 66 8.32 20.38 -2.00
C LEU A 66 9.32 20.53 -0.85
N THR A 67 8.95 20.02 0.33
CA THR A 67 9.83 19.96 1.50
C THR A 67 10.67 18.68 1.50
N VAL A 68 11.84 18.75 2.07
CA VAL A 68 12.65 17.59 2.47
C VAL A 68 12.60 17.47 3.98
N GLU A 69 12.28 16.27 4.47
CA GLU A 69 12.09 15.98 5.90
C GLU A 69 12.76 14.65 6.28
N GLU A 70 13.65 14.69 7.26
CA GLU A 70 14.21 13.49 7.91
C GLU A 70 13.35 13.18 9.14
N ILE A 71 12.59 12.06 9.07
CA ILE A 71 11.57 11.74 10.07
C ILE A 71 11.70 10.31 10.59
N GLU A 72 11.48 10.12 11.87
CA GLU A 72 11.40 8.80 12.47
C GLU A 72 9.95 8.30 12.49
N ARG A 73 9.71 7.13 11.89
CA ARG A 73 8.41 6.45 11.83
C ARG A 73 8.54 4.94 11.96
N GLU A 74 7.44 4.27 12.20
CA GLU A 74 7.37 2.82 12.06
C GLU A 74 7.48 2.39 10.60
N ILE A 75 8.45 1.52 10.32
CA ILE A 75 8.59 0.79 9.05
C ILE A 75 7.81 -0.52 9.09
N ALA A 76 7.66 -1.11 10.29
CA ALA A 76 6.85 -2.27 10.57
C ALA A 76 6.36 -2.18 12.03
N PRO A 77 5.32 -2.92 12.44
CA PRO A 77 4.82 -2.90 13.80
C PRO A 77 5.91 -3.12 14.85
N GLY A 78 6.17 -2.10 15.70
CA GLY A 78 7.21 -2.10 16.73
C GLY A 78 8.65 -1.90 16.22
N THR A 79 8.86 -1.72 14.93
CA THR A 79 10.15 -1.41 14.29
C THR A 79 10.14 0.01 13.77
N ARG A 80 11.03 0.87 14.25
CA ARG A 80 11.17 2.25 13.80
C ARG A 80 12.35 2.42 12.87
N TYR A 81 12.27 3.40 11.98
CA TYR A 81 13.31 3.74 11.03
C TYR A 81 13.33 5.26 10.78
N THR A 82 14.51 5.82 10.54
CA THR A 82 14.64 7.23 10.14
C THR A 82 14.54 7.31 8.62
N PHE A 83 13.38 7.75 8.15
CA PHE A 83 13.16 8.00 6.73
C PHE A 83 13.67 9.38 6.34
N TRP A 84 14.16 9.47 5.13
CA TRP A 84 14.41 10.75 4.44
C TRP A 84 13.36 10.88 3.36
N THR A 85 12.64 11.98 3.33
CA THR A 85 11.38 12.05 2.58
C THR A 85 11.25 13.32 1.76
N PHE A 86 10.45 13.25 0.71
CA PHE A 86 9.92 14.42 0.02
C PHE A 86 8.47 14.67 0.48
N GLY A 87 8.27 15.73 1.26
CA GLY A 87 6.96 16.12 1.78
C GLY A 87 6.45 15.26 2.93
N GLY A 88 7.35 14.66 3.74
CA GLY A 88 7.02 13.92 4.95
C GLY A 88 6.37 12.55 4.71
N THR A 89 6.41 12.00 3.51
CA THR A 89 5.82 10.68 3.16
C THR A 89 6.78 9.81 2.36
N VAL A 90 6.58 8.51 2.38
CA VAL A 90 7.22 7.55 1.48
C VAL A 90 6.11 6.74 0.80
N PRO A 91 6.05 6.77 -0.54
CA PRO A 91 6.83 7.64 -1.42
C PRO A 91 6.53 9.13 -1.18
N GLY A 92 7.40 9.99 -1.73
CA GLY A 92 7.17 11.43 -1.79
C GLY A 92 5.89 11.77 -2.53
N LYS A 93 5.34 12.95 -2.28
CA LYS A 93 4.05 13.39 -2.85
C LYS A 93 4.12 13.47 -4.38
N MET A 94 3.08 12.99 -5.07
CA MET A 94 3.04 13.00 -6.53
C MET A 94 2.95 14.42 -7.08
N ILE A 95 3.76 14.71 -8.08
CA ILE A 95 3.69 15.92 -8.90
C ILE A 95 2.84 15.61 -10.15
N ARG A 96 1.82 16.44 -10.45
CA ARG A 96 0.93 16.24 -11.59
C ARG A 96 0.88 17.48 -12.46
N VAL A 97 1.47 17.40 -13.64
CA VAL A 97 1.59 18.51 -14.59
C VAL A 97 1.11 18.08 -15.98
N ARG A 98 1.03 19.00 -16.91
CA ARG A 98 0.58 18.76 -18.27
C ARG A 98 1.69 19.04 -19.28
N GLU A 99 1.71 18.32 -20.37
CA GLU A 99 2.62 18.58 -21.49
C GLU A 99 2.55 20.04 -21.95
N GLY A 100 3.70 20.68 -22.00
CA GLY A 100 3.85 22.09 -22.35
C GLY A 100 3.85 23.05 -21.17
N ASP A 101 3.62 22.58 -19.94
CA ASP A 101 3.75 23.40 -18.75
C ASP A 101 5.20 23.87 -18.55
N THR A 102 5.34 25.06 -18.00
CA THR A 102 6.58 25.47 -17.31
C THR A 102 6.41 25.12 -15.86
N VAL A 103 7.31 24.30 -15.33
CA VAL A 103 7.27 23.88 -13.93
C VAL A 103 8.36 24.60 -13.18
N GLU A 104 7.98 25.36 -12.15
CA GLU A 104 8.88 25.98 -11.19
C GLU A 104 8.85 25.15 -9.91
N LEU A 105 9.93 24.41 -9.69
CA LEU A 105 10.08 23.58 -8.49
C LEU A 105 10.86 24.35 -7.44
N HIS A 106 10.30 24.44 -6.25
CA HIS A 106 10.94 24.89 -5.01
C HIS A 106 11.19 23.66 -4.13
N LEU A 107 12.45 23.43 -3.79
CA LEU A 107 12.88 22.41 -2.85
C LEU A 107 13.40 23.07 -1.58
N LEU A 108 12.74 22.77 -0.46
CA LEU A 108 13.07 23.31 0.86
C LEU A 108 13.60 22.19 1.75
N ASN A 109 14.89 22.24 2.12
CA ASN A 109 15.47 21.33 3.10
C ASN A 109 15.28 21.92 4.50
N LEU A 110 14.43 21.27 5.33
CA LEU A 110 14.03 21.82 6.62
C LEU A 110 15.22 21.98 7.57
N PRO A 111 15.20 23.01 8.45
CA PRO A 111 16.34 23.33 9.33
C PRO A 111 16.74 22.21 10.29
N ASP A 112 15.79 21.35 10.69
CA ASP A 112 16.04 20.27 11.65
C ASP A 112 16.67 19.03 11.00
N ASN A 113 16.74 18.97 9.66
CA ASN A 113 17.43 17.93 8.93
C ASN A 113 18.95 18.00 9.19
N LYS A 114 19.64 16.89 8.93
CA LYS A 114 21.08 16.76 9.21
C LYS A 114 21.93 16.74 7.96
N LEU A 115 21.32 16.37 6.81
CA LEU A 115 22.05 16.09 5.57
C LEU A 115 21.66 17.05 4.44
N PRO A 116 22.57 17.31 3.50
CA PRO A 116 22.20 17.95 2.24
C PRO A 116 21.39 17.00 1.38
N HIS A 117 20.45 17.57 0.63
CA HIS A 117 19.60 16.84 -0.28
C HIS A 117 19.41 17.61 -1.59
N ASN A 118 18.99 16.92 -2.64
CA ASN A 118 18.61 17.49 -3.92
C ASN A 118 17.48 16.67 -4.54
N ILE A 119 17.10 16.99 -5.78
CA ILE A 119 16.11 16.21 -6.54
C ILE A 119 16.54 16.06 -7.99
N ASP A 120 16.54 14.82 -8.47
CA ASP A 120 16.60 14.41 -9.86
C ASP A 120 15.19 13.99 -10.31
N LEU A 121 14.66 14.63 -11.35
CA LEU A 121 13.36 14.27 -11.93
C LEU A 121 13.60 13.67 -13.32
N HIS A 122 13.26 12.38 -13.51
CA HIS A 122 13.39 11.69 -14.79
C HIS A 122 12.54 12.31 -15.92
N ALA A 123 11.58 13.17 -15.58
CA ALA A 123 10.78 13.94 -16.54
C ALA A 123 11.54 15.16 -17.13
N VAL A 124 12.69 15.51 -16.57
CA VAL A 124 13.46 16.71 -16.95
C VAL A 124 14.48 16.36 -18.02
N THR A 125 14.40 17.05 -19.15
CA THR A 125 15.41 16.96 -20.20
C THR A 125 16.52 17.97 -19.89
N GLY A 126 17.61 17.52 -19.29
CA GLY A 126 18.76 18.35 -18.92
C GLY A 126 19.73 17.61 -18.00
N PRO A 127 20.96 18.10 -17.82
CA PRO A 127 21.98 17.44 -17.00
C PRO A 127 21.51 17.21 -15.56
N GLY A 128 21.56 15.93 -15.12
CA GLY A 128 21.22 15.54 -13.75
C GLY A 128 19.78 15.82 -13.34
N GLY A 129 18.84 15.98 -14.30
CA GLY A 129 17.39 16.09 -14.00
C GLY A 129 16.99 17.20 -13.02
N GLY A 130 17.86 18.19 -12.78
CA GLY A 130 17.69 19.25 -11.76
C GLY A 130 18.56 19.09 -10.52
N ALA A 131 19.24 17.97 -10.35
CA ALA A 131 20.00 17.67 -9.12
C ALA A 131 21.09 18.67 -8.80
N GLY A 132 21.80 19.18 -9.85
CA GLY A 132 22.84 20.18 -9.66
C GLY A 132 22.32 21.56 -9.20
N GLN A 133 21.11 21.91 -9.61
CA GLN A 133 20.46 23.17 -9.27
C GLN A 133 19.81 23.15 -7.88
N THR A 134 19.54 21.97 -7.35
CA THR A 134 18.75 21.79 -6.13
C THR A 134 19.53 21.19 -4.96
N LEU A 135 20.85 21.08 -5.05
CA LEU A 135 21.66 20.60 -3.93
C LEU A 135 21.73 21.66 -2.82
N ILE A 136 21.06 21.38 -1.72
CA ILE A 136 20.87 22.32 -0.60
C ILE A 136 21.18 21.68 0.75
N ALA A 137 21.86 22.42 1.61
CA ALA A 137 22.05 22.09 3.02
C ALA A 137 20.76 22.36 3.83
N PRO A 138 20.63 21.79 5.05
CA PRO A 138 19.53 22.10 5.94
C PRO A 138 19.32 23.61 6.15
N GLY A 139 18.05 24.02 6.23
CA GLY A 139 17.65 25.43 6.37
C GLY A 139 17.73 26.26 5.09
N ASN A 140 17.98 25.65 3.94
CA ASN A 140 18.04 26.34 2.66
C ASN A 140 16.95 25.88 1.71
N GLU A 141 16.67 26.74 0.73
CA GLU A 141 15.76 26.49 -0.38
C GLU A 141 16.52 26.70 -1.70
N ALA A 142 16.18 25.89 -2.70
CA ALA A 142 16.56 26.12 -4.09
C ALA A 142 15.35 26.01 -4.99
N SER A 143 15.33 26.76 -6.07
CA SER A 143 14.33 26.62 -7.12
C SER A 143 14.98 26.51 -8.49
N PHE A 144 14.32 25.76 -9.37
CA PHE A 144 14.68 25.75 -10.79
C PHE A 144 13.42 25.53 -11.64
N THR A 145 13.54 25.93 -12.90
CA THR A 145 12.43 25.88 -13.85
C THR A 145 12.73 24.96 -15.01
N PHE A 146 11.76 24.14 -15.41
CA PHE A 146 11.88 23.26 -16.57
C PHE A 146 10.58 23.20 -17.37
N LYS A 147 10.66 22.71 -18.61
CA LYS A 147 9.49 22.42 -19.46
C LYS A 147 9.12 20.94 -19.35
N ALA A 148 7.84 20.67 -19.12
CA ALA A 148 7.24 19.35 -19.23
C ALA A 148 7.06 18.99 -20.70
N LEU A 149 8.02 18.31 -21.32
CA LEU A 149 8.09 18.09 -22.77
C LEU A 149 7.41 16.78 -23.21
N ALA A 150 7.56 15.72 -22.43
CA ALA A 150 7.14 14.38 -22.80
C ALA A 150 6.05 13.86 -21.85
N PRO A 151 4.85 13.51 -22.35
CA PRO A 151 3.83 12.88 -21.53
C PRO A 151 4.28 11.49 -21.06
N GLY A 152 4.03 11.18 -19.78
CA GLY A 152 4.39 9.92 -19.16
C GLY A 152 4.40 10.00 -17.66
N LEU A 153 4.65 8.87 -17.02
CA LEU A 153 4.85 8.73 -15.59
C LEU A 153 6.34 8.52 -15.32
N TYR A 154 6.95 9.34 -14.48
CA TYR A 154 8.39 9.35 -14.25
C TYR A 154 8.69 9.33 -12.76
N VAL A 155 9.79 8.67 -12.40
CA VAL A 155 10.31 8.73 -11.03
C VAL A 155 11.05 10.05 -10.81
N TYR A 156 11.02 10.55 -9.60
CA TYR A 156 11.98 11.51 -9.09
C TYR A 156 12.61 10.94 -7.81
N HIS A 157 13.86 11.31 -7.54
CA HIS A 157 14.57 10.85 -6.35
C HIS A 157 15.69 11.80 -5.93
N CYS A 158 16.23 11.62 -4.72
CA CYS A 158 17.43 12.32 -4.31
C CYS A 158 18.65 11.72 -5.01
N ALA A 159 19.47 12.57 -5.61
CA ALA A 159 20.74 12.21 -6.26
C ALA A 159 21.97 12.72 -5.49
N THR A 160 21.83 13.08 -4.21
CA THR A 160 22.95 13.40 -3.34
C THR A 160 23.74 12.13 -3.01
N ALA A 161 25.06 12.19 -3.09
CA ALA A 161 25.93 11.05 -2.78
C ALA A 161 25.95 10.74 -1.25
N PRO A 162 25.88 9.47 -0.85
CA PRO A 162 25.76 8.24 -1.64
C PRO A 162 24.33 8.03 -2.12
N VAL A 163 24.09 8.11 -3.42
CA VAL A 163 22.74 8.14 -4.02
C VAL A 163 21.87 6.97 -3.59
N GLY A 164 22.39 5.75 -3.66
CA GLY A 164 21.63 4.55 -3.27
C GLY A 164 21.18 4.56 -1.81
N MET A 165 21.95 5.17 -0.90
CA MET A 165 21.57 5.33 0.50
C MET A 165 20.39 6.31 0.64
N HIS A 166 20.40 7.46 -0.06
CA HIS A 166 19.29 8.41 -0.01
C HIS A 166 17.99 7.80 -0.53
N VAL A 167 18.05 7.07 -1.65
CA VAL A 167 16.90 6.36 -2.21
C VAL A 167 16.41 5.27 -1.25
N ALA A 168 17.32 4.45 -0.70
CA ALA A 168 16.99 3.38 0.23
C ALA A 168 16.40 3.88 1.57
N ASN A 169 16.60 5.14 1.91
CA ASN A 169 15.98 5.78 3.07
C ASN A 169 14.61 6.40 2.77
N GLY A 170 14.09 6.26 1.53
CA GLY A 170 12.73 6.67 1.18
C GLY A 170 12.63 7.91 0.27
N MET A 171 13.76 8.44 -0.20
CA MET A 171 13.77 9.67 -1.02
C MET A 171 13.48 9.40 -2.50
N TYR A 172 12.25 9.02 -2.78
CA TYR A 172 11.71 8.82 -4.14
C TYR A 172 10.22 9.15 -4.19
N GLY A 173 9.75 9.50 -5.38
CA GLY A 173 8.35 9.75 -5.69
C GLY A 173 8.13 9.74 -7.19
N MET A 174 6.94 10.19 -7.65
CA MET A 174 6.64 10.24 -9.08
C MET A 174 6.11 11.60 -9.53
N ILE A 175 6.43 11.95 -10.79
CA ILE A 175 5.84 13.03 -11.54
C ILE A 175 5.08 12.48 -12.75
N LEU A 176 3.79 12.84 -12.85
CA LEU A 176 2.95 12.56 -14.00
C LEU A 176 2.90 13.79 -14.90
N VAL A 177 3.33 13.62 -16.14
CA VAL A 177 3.13 14.60 -17.20
C VAL A 177 1.94 14.13 -18.04
N GLU A 178 0.75 14.73 -17.83
CA GLU A 178 -0.43 14.40 -18.62
C GLU A 178 -0.27 14.87 -20.08
N PRO A 179 -0.76 14.11 -21.07
CA PRO A 179 -0.78 14.56 -22.46
C PRO A 179 -1.67 15.81 -22.62
N LYS A 180 -1.48 16.56 -23.72
CA LYS A 180 -2.27 17.78 -24.03
C LYS A 180 -3.76 17.52 -24.08
N GLU A 181 -4.16 16.34 -24.51
CA GLU A 181 -5.53 15.88 -24.60
C GLU A 181 -6.14 15.56 -23.23
N GLY A 182 -5.29 15.40 -22.22
CA GLY A 182 -5.62 14.87 -20.90
C GLY A 182 -5.68 13.34 -20.87
N MET A 183 -5.82 12.80 -19.68
CA MET A 183 -5.98 11.35 -19.47
C MET A 183 -7.44 10.93 -19.66
N THR A 184 -7.66 9.73 -20.21
CA THR A 184 -9.00 9.11 -20.25
C THR A 184 -9.60 9.07 -18.83
N PRO A 185 -10.85 9.48 -18.61
CA PRO A 185 -11.48 9.39 -17.30
C PRO A 185 -11.58 7.96 -16.80
N VAL A 186 -11.32 7.76 -15.51
CA VAL A 186 -11.57 6.51 -14.78
C VAL A 186 -12.25 6.83 -13.44
N ASP A 187 -12.89 5.84 -12.82
CA ASP A 187 -13.64 6.05 -11.57
C ASP A 187 -12.71 6.21 -10.36
N LYS A 188 -11.59 5.47 -10.36
CA LYS A 188 -10.60 5.46 -9.27
C LYS A 188 -9.18 5.65 -9.80
N GLU A 189 -8.40 6.43 -9.08
CA GLU A 189 -6.96 6.58 -9.32
C GLU A 189 -6.20 6.32 -8.03
N TYR A 190 -5.09 5.58 -8.10
CA TYR A 190 -4.22 5.27 -6.97
C TYR A 190 -2.75 5.48 -7.31
N TYR A 191 -1.98 5.93 -6.33
CA TYR A 191 -0.55 6.12 -6.38
C TYR A 191 0.14 5.13 -5.45
N VAL A 192 0.92 4.21 -6.01
CA VAL A 192 1.64 3.16 -5.27
C VAL A 192 3.08 3.10 -5.73
N MET A 193 4.03 3.04 -4.82
CA MET A 193 5.42 2.76 -5.14
C MET A 193 6.00 1.65 -4.26
N GLN A 194 6.84 0.83 -4.87
CA GLN A 194 7.69 -0.13 -4.18
C GLN A 194 9.05 0.48 -3.88
N GLY A 195 9.61 0.16 -2.71
CA GLY A 195 10.98 0.51 -2.34
C GLY A 195 11.64 -0.55 -1.49
N ASP A 196 12.98 -0.55 -1.53
CA ASP A 196 13.82 -1.49 -0.80
C ASP A 196 14.42 -0.82 0.43
N PHE A 197 14.34 -1.46 1.59
CA PHE A 197 14.92 -0.94 2.83
C PHE A 197 15.89 -1.95 3.44
N TYR A 198 17.01 -1.44 3.91
CA TYR A 198 18.14 -2.24 4.39
C TYR A 198 18.44 -1.85 5.84
N THR A 199 17.95 -2.65 6.78
CA THR A 199 18.11 -2.39 8.22
C THR A 199 19.14 -3.31 8.84
N THR A 200 19.87 -2.81 9.86
CA THR A 200 20.85 -3.60 10.62
C THR A 200 20.23 -4.83 11.27
N GLY A 201 19.02 -4.67 11.86
CA GLY A 201 18.22 -5.79 12.33
C GLY A 201 17.56 -6.58 11.20
N GLY A 202 17.00 -7.74 11.55
CA GLY A 202 16.18 -8.56 10.66
C GLY A 202 14.78 -7.98 10.44
N TYR A 203 13.99 -8.66 9.62
CA TYR A 203 12.59 -8.31 9.37
C TYR A 203 11.79 -8.25 10.69
N ARG A 204 11.13 -7.12 10.95
CA ARG A 204 10.39 -6.81 12.19
C ARG A 204 11.21 -6.87 13.49
N ALA A 205 12.55 -6.68 13.42
CA ALA A 205 13.37 -6.51 14.62
C ALA A 205 12.90 -5.26 15.39
N PRO A 206 12.67 -5.37 16.72
CA PRO A 206 12.05 -4.27 17.48
C PRO A 206 12.99 -3.08 17.67
N GLY A 207 12.40 -1.90 17.87
CA GLY A 207 13.12 -0.65 18.16
C GLY A 207 13.59 0.08 16.92
N LEU A 208 14.41 1.12 17.12
CA LEU A 208 14.96 1.93 16.04
C LEU A 208 16.08 1.18 15.32
N GLN A 209 15.94 1.02 14.01
CA GLN A 209 16.91 0.35 13.15
C GLN A 209 17.70 1.37 12.34
N ALA A 210 19.00 1.15 12.23
CA ALA A 210 19.86 1.92 11.35
C ALA A 210 19.92 1.31 9.94
N PHE A 211 20.30 2.13 8.97
CA PHE A 211 20.59 1.69 7.60
C PHE A 211 21.83 0.76 7.56
N ASP A 212 21.77 -0.28 6.76
CA ASP A 212 22.86 -1.24 6.54
C ASP A 212 23.38 -1.12 5.11
N MET A 213 24.52 -0.46 4.96
CA MET A 213 25.16 -0.24 3.65
C MET A 213 25.62 -1.53 3.00
N GLN A 214 26.09 -2.53 3.79
CA GLN A 214 26.55 -3.78 3.19
C GLN A 214 25.41 -4.59 2.61
N LYS A 215 24.27 -4.65 3.31
CA LYS A 215 23.06 -5.28 2.76
C LYS A 215 22.58 -4.58 1.48
N ALA A 216 22.73 -3.25 1.40
CA ALA A 216 22.35 -2.51 0.20
C ALA A 216 23.29 -2.84 -0.97
N ILE A 217 24.59 -2.90 -0.75
CA ILE A 217 25.60 -3.30 -1.75
C ILE A 217 25.38 -4.76 -2.19
N ASP A 218 25.04 -5.66 -1.26
CA ASP A 218 24.76 -7.06 -1.53
C ASP A 218 23.38 -7.30 -2.16
N GLU A 219 22.57 -6.27 -2.35
CA GLU A 219 21.18 -6.36 -2.85
C GLU A 219 20.27 -7.28 -2.01
N LYS A 220 20.48 -7.28 -0.67
CA LYS A 220 19.75 -8.11 0.29
C LYS A 220 18.83 -7.26 1.18
N PRO A 221 17.73 -6.68 0.63
CA PRO A 221 16.84 -5.83 1.42
C PRO A 221 16.22 -6.62 2.57
N THR A 222 16.15 -5.98 3.74
CA THR A 222 15.39 -6.49 4.89
C THR A 222 13.90 -6.37 4.61
N TYR A 223 13.48 -5.24 4.02
CA TYR A 223 12.10 -4.98 3.61
C TYR A 223 12.03 -4.64 2.12
N VAL A 224 10.95 -5.07 1.48
CA VAL A 224 10.50 -4.57 0.18
C VAL A 224 9.05 -4.16 0.39
N LEU A 225 8.73 -2.87 0.30
CA LEU A 225 7.48 -2.32 0.82
C LEU A 225 6.71 -1.54 -0.24
N PHE A 226 5.39 -1.64 -0.22
CA PHE A 226 4.53 -0.66 -0.87
C PHE A 226 4.31 0.52 0.08
N ASN A 227 4.43 1.72 -0.44
CA ASN A 227 4.21 3.00 0.26
C ASN A 227 4.92 3.10 1.62
N GLY A 228 6.15 2.58 1.70
CA GLY A 228 7.11 2.86 2.76
C GLY A 228 6.90 2.18 4.11
N ALA A 229 5.83 1.40 4.31
CA ALA A 229 5.64 0.66 5.55
C ALA A 229 5.03 -0.73 5.33
N ASP A 230 5.42 -1.68 6.15
CA ASP A 230 4.84 -3.02 6.19
C ASP A 230 3.36 -2.91 6.61
N GLY A 231 2.48 -3.36 5.73
CA GLY A 231 1.04 -3.24 5.92
C GLY A 231 0.42 -1.88 5.52
N ALA A 232 1.17 -0.95 4.92
CA ALA A 232 0.63 0.36 4.52
C ALA A 232 -0.63 0.28 3.65
N LEU A 233 -0.75 -0.76 2.81
CA LEU A 233 -1.90 -0.99 1.92
C LEU A 233 -2.74 -2.20 2.35
N THR A 234 -2.78 -2.56 3.64
CA THR A 234 -3.61 -3.65 4.18
C THR A 234 -4.47 -3.17 5.35
N GLY A 235 -5.46 -3.94 5.76
CA GLY A 235 -6.38 -3.54 6.83
C GLY A 235 -7.03 -2.19 6.54
N ALA A 236 -6.92 -1.24 7.46
CA ALA A 236 -7.46 0.13 7.29
C ALA A 236 -6.82 0.91 6.13
N GLY A 237 -5.61 0.53 5.69
CA GLY A 237 -4.91 1.12 4.55
C GLY A 237 -5.26 0.49 3.20
N SER A 238 -6.16 -0.50 3.15
CA SER A 238 -6.56 -1.16 1.91
C SER A 238 -7.18 -0.17 0.92
N LEU A 239 -6.82 -0.30 -0.35
CA LEU A 239 -7.44 0.43 -1.44
C LEU A 239 -8.88 -0.09 -1.66
N THR A 240 -9.76 0.71 -2.23
CA THR A 240 -11.17 0.35 -2.39
C THR A 240 -11.69 0.58 -3.80
N ALA A 241 -12.53 -0.32 -4.30
CA ALA A 241 -13.29 -0.14 -5.53
C ALA A 241 -14.67 -0.80 -5.42
N LYS A 242 -15.52 -0.57 -6.41
CA LYS A 242 -16.74 -1.35 -6.61
C LYS A 242 -16.60 -2.19 -7.87
N THR A 243 -17.39 -3.26 -7.95
CA THR A 243 -17.50 -4.02 -9.20
C THR A 243 -17.92 -3.11 -10.35
N ASN A 244 -17.23 -3.24 -11.49
CA ASN A 244 -17.39 -2.47 -12.72
C ASN A 244 -16.92 -1.00 -12.63
N GLU A 245 -16.33 -0.53 -11.53
CA GLU A 245 -15.57 0.73 -11.54
C GLU A 245 -14.24 0.53 -12.30
N SER A 246 -13.90 1.47 -13.15
CA SER A 246 -12.58 1.53 -13.81
C SER A 246 -11.53 2.04 -12.83
N VAL A 247 -10.45 1.30 -12.67
CA VAL A 247 -9.35 1.64 -11.77
C VAL A 247 -8.09 1.91 -12.58
N ARG A 248 -7.42 3.02 -12.30
CA ARG A 248 -6.07 3.32 -12.79
C ARG A 248 -5.11 3.35 -11.61
N MET A 249 -4.02 2.62 -11.72
CA MET A 249 -2.95 2.66 -10.73
C MET A 249 -1.66 3.17 -11.38
N TYR A 250 -1.12 4.22 -10.82
CA TYR A 250 0.20 4.74 -11.12
C TYR A 250 1.18 4.04 -10.21
N PHE A 251 1.96 3.12 -10.80
CA PHE A 251 2.87 2.28 -10.05
C PHE A 251 4.32 2.59 -10.42
N GLY A 252 5.18 2.73 -9.41
CA GLY A 252 6.61 2.97 -9.59
C GLY A 252 7.46 2.14 -8.64
N VAL A 253 8.74 2.01 -8.99
CA VAL A 253 9.76 1.40 -8.14
C VAL A 253 10.83 2.43 -7.84
N GLY A 254 10.90 2.88 -6.58
CA GLY A 254 11.97 3.77 -6.12
C GLY A 254 13.31 3.04 -6.12
N GLY A 255 13.31 1.76 -5.82
CA GLY A 255 14.53 0.95 -5.68
C GLY A 255 15.15 1.09 -4.28
N PRO A 256 16.51 1.14 -4.17
CA PRO A 256 17.46 1.37 -5.28
C PRO A 256 17.78 0.18 -6.17
N ASN A 257 17.52 -1.05 -5.75
CA ASN A 257 18.10 -2.23 -6.42
C ASN A 257 17.06 -3.16 -7.04
N THR A 258 15.93 -3.43 -6.38
CA THR A 258 15.02 -4.51 -6.81
C THR A 258 14.04 -4.06 -7.86
N THR A 259 13.87 -4.89 -8.90
CA THR A 259 12.80 -4.80 -9.89
C THR A 259 11.51 -5.40 -9.32
N SER A 260 10.36 -4.82 -9.57
CA SER A 260 9.06 -5.39 -9.22
C SER A 260 8.47 -6.21 -10.35
N SER A 261 7.93 -7.38 -10.05
CA SER A 261 7.01 -8.12 -10.90
C SER A 261 5.58 -7.79 -10.46
N PHE A 262 5.09 -6.61 -10.84
CA PHE A 262 3.83 -6.07 -10.34
C PHE A 262 2.62 -6.84 -10.83
N HIS A 263 1.80 -7.32 -9.91
CA HIS A 263 0.60 -8.12 -10.17
C HIS A 263 -0.51 -7.81 -9.17
N ILE A 264 -1.76 -7.98 -9.58
CA ILE A 264 -2.93 -7.96 -8.70
C ILE A 264 -3.64 -9.31 -8.83
N ILE A 265 -3.55 -10.14 -7.80
CA ILE A 265 -4.18 -11.47 -7.78
C ILE A 265 -5.70 -11.30 -7.86
N GLY A 266 -6.30 -11.86 -8.90
CA GLY A 266 -7.74 -11.74 -9.17
C GLY A 266 -8.10 -10.64 -10.19
N ALA A 267 -7.11 -9.93 -10.75
CA ALA A 267 -7.31 -9.00 -11.85
C ALA A 267 -6.47 -9.37 -13.08
N ILE A 268 -6.98 -9.03 -14.23
CA ILE A 268 -6.23 -8.91 -15.49
C ILE A 268 -6.21 -7.43 -15.83
N PHE A 269 -5.04 -6.88 -16.12
CA PHE A 269 -4.93 -5.49 -16.53
C PHE A 269 -5.50 -5.33 -17.93
N ASP A 270 -6.54 -4.52 -18.07
CA ASP A 270 -7.13 -4.17 -19.36
C ASP A 270 -6.08 -3.45 -20.24
N LYS A 271 -5.26 -2.56 -19.59
CA LYS A 271 -4.14 -1.86 -20.24
C LYS A 271 -2.96 -1.74 -19.28
N VAL A 272 -1.77 -1.90 -19.83
CA VAL A 272 -0.48 -1.62 -19.19
C VAL A 272 0.31 -0.67 -20.06
N TYR A 273 0.54 0.55 -19.59
CA TYR A 273 1.43 1.51 -20.21
C TYR A 273 2.86 1.21 -19.74
N THR A 274 3.55 0.41 -20.52
CA THR A 274 4.91 -0.06 -20.19
C THR A 274 5.84 1.13 -20.00
N GLU A 275 6.63 1.07 -18.93
CA GLU A 275 7.58 2.13 -18.55
C GLU A 275 6.94 3.53 -18.42
N GLY A 276 5.64 3.58 -18.12
CA GLY A 276 4.90 4.82 -17.93
C GLY A 276 4.72 5.68 -19.19
N GLY A 277 5.05 5.13 -20.38
CA GLY A 277 4.99 5.83 -21.66
C GLY A 277 3.58 5.91 -22.27
N LYS A 278 3.50 6.25 -23.56
CA LYS A 278 2.23 6.46 -24.29
C LYS A 278 1.59 5.16 -24.80
N HIS A 279 2.40 4.17 -25.12
CA HIS A 279 1.93 2.92 -25.69
C HIS A 279 1.53 1.94 -24.59
N PHE A 280 0.49 1.17 -24.85
CA PHE A 280 0.02 0.17 -23.91
C PHE A 280 -0.14 -1.21 -24.56
N GLN A 281 -0.04 -2.23 -23.72
CA GLN A 281 -0.41 -3.60 -24.01
C GLN A 281 -1.74 -3.92 -23.35
N GLU A 282 -2.54 -4.80 -23.95
CA GLU A 282 -3.85 -5.20 -23.44
C GLU A 282 -3.81 -6.63 -22.86
N ASN A 283 -4.70 -6.90 -21.91
CA ASN A 283 -4.89 -8.22 -21.30
C ASN A 283 -3.62 -8.80 -20.64
N VAL A 284 -2.93 -7.95 -19.87
CA VAL A 284 -1.68 -8.31 -19.20
C VAL A 284 -1.94 -8.80 -17.78
N GLN A 285 -1.30 -9.90 -17.39
CA GLN A 285 -1.43 -10.45 -16.03
C GLN A 285 -0.44 -9.82 -15.04
N THR A 286 0.80 -9.66 -15.44
CA THR A 286 1.93 -9.20 -14.61
C THR A 286 2.83 -8.32 -15.44
N THR A 287 3.29 -7.20 -14.90
CA THR A 287 4.19 -6.29 -15.59
C THR A 287 5.48 -6.07 -14.80
N MET A 288 6.61 -6.02 -15.50
CA MET A 288 7.91 -5.76 -14.88
C MET A 288 8.15 -4.24 -14.78
N VAL A 289 8.56 -3.78 -13.61
CA VAL A 289 8.93 -2.38 -13.37
C VAL A 289 10.33 -2.35 -12.74
N PRO A 290 11.34 -1.85 -13.47
CA PRO A 290 12.70 -1.80 -12.96
C PRO A 290 12.87 -0.77 -11.84
N ALA A 291 13.96 -0.85 -11.10
CA ALA A 291 14.37 0.20 -10.16
C ALA A 291 14.50 1.54 -10.91
N GLY A 292 13.93 2.61 -10.34
CA GLY A 292 13.85 3.92 -10.98
C GLY A 292 12.85 4.01 -12.14
N GLY A 293 12.02 2.98 -12.35
CA GLY A 293 11.02 2.92 -13.41
C GLY A 293 9.58 3.01 -12.90
N SER A 294 8.65 3.04 -13.85
CA SER A 294 7.21 3.17 -13.56
C SER A 294 6.34 2.44 -14.57
N THR A 295 5.08 2.29 -14.27
CA THR A 295 4.03 1.82 -15.19
C THR A 295 2.68 2.42 -14.80
N ILE A 296 1.76 2.50 -15.76
CA ILE A 296 0.37 2.81 -15.49
C ILE A 296 -0.45 1.57 -15.85
N VAL A 297 -1.23 1.05 -14.93
CA VAL A 297 -2.15 -0.05 -15.21
C VAL A 297 -3.59 0.41 -15.09
N GLU A 298 -4.44 -0.07 -16.00
CA GLU A 298 -5.89 0.14 -15.96
C GLU A 298 -6.58 -1.21 -15.95
N PHE A 299 -7.60 -1.37 -15.12
CA PHE A 299 -8.39 -2.59 -15.03
C PHE A 299 -9.77 -2.32 -14.43
N THR A 300 -10.68 -3.26 -14.64
CA THR A 300 -12.05 -3.18 -14.13
C THR A 300 -12.35 -4.44 -13.31
N PRO A 301 -12.41 -4.38 -11.97
CA PRO A 301 -12.79 -5.52 -11.16
C PRO A 301 -14.25 -5.90 -11.42
N ARG A 302 -14.52 -7.16 -11.74
CA ARG A 302 -15.85 -7.64 -12.15
C ARG A 302 -16.53 -8.54 -11.10
N VAL A 303 -15.79 -8.88 -10.05
CA VAL A 303 -16.24 -9.76 -8.96
C VAL A 303 -15.84 -9.10 -7.64
N PRO A 304 -16.72 -9.10 -6.62
CA PRO A 304 -16.38 -8.55 -5.30
C PRO A 304 -15.38 -9.45 -4.57
N GLY A 305 -14.67 -8.87 -3.61
CA GLY A 305 -13.69 -9.55 -2.77
C GLY A 305 -12.38 -8.78 -2.63
N ASN A 306 -11.44 -9.32 -1.87
CA ASN A 306 -10.12 -8.74 -1.70
C ASN A 306 -9.19 -9.22 -2.82
N LEU A 307 -8.76 -8.30 -3.67
CA LEU A 307 -7.73 -8.55 -4.67
C LEU A 307 -6.37 -8.20 -4.05
N THR A 308 -5.42 -9.13 -4.10
CA THR A 308 -4.12 -8.94 -3.44
C THR A 308 -3.12 -8.33 -4.41
N ILE A 309 -2.60 -7.15 -4.06
CA ILE A 309 -1.54 -6.44 -4.78
C ILE A 309 -0.21 -7.01 -4.33
N VAL A 310 0.65 -7.45 -5.24
CA VAL A 310 1.93 -8.10 -4.89
C VAL A 310 3.06 -7.72 -5.85
N ASP A 311 4.30 -7.74 -5.34
CA ASP A 311 5.45 -8.13 -6.16
C ASP A 311 5.40 -9.64 -6.33
N HIS A 312 5.24 -10.14 -7.55
CA HIS A 312 5.11 -11.58 -7.80
C HIS A 312 6.43 -12.36 -7.63
N SER A 313 7.48 -11.72 -7.18
CA SER A 313 8.59 -12.35 -6.45
C SER A 313 8.09 -12.69 -5.05
N LEU A 314 7.32 -13.76 -4.90
CA LEU A 314 6.39 -14.02 -3.80
C LEU A 314 7.01 -13.96 -2.40
N THR A 315 8.29 -14.32 -2.26
CA THR A 315 9.01 -14.16 -0.97
C THR A 315 9.23 -12.69 -0.60
N ARG A 316 9.24 -11.76 -1.57
CA ARG A 316 9.23 -10.32 -1.27
C ARG A 316 7.85 -9.86 -0.82
N ALA A 317 6.79 -10.37 -1.43
CA ALA A 317 5.43 -10.06 -1.01
C ALA A 317 5.16 -10.51 0.42
N PHE A 318 5.30 -11.81 0.68
CA PHE A 318 4.84 -12.42 1.92
C PHE A 318 5.85 -12.38 3.07
N ASN A 319 7.16 -12.25 2.78
CA ASN A 319 8.21 -12.29 3.80
C ASN A 319 8.98 -10.98 3.96
N LYS A 320 8.73 -9.98 3.10
CA LYS A 320 9.40 -8.67 3.17
C LYS A 320 8.45 -7.47 3.03
N GLY A 321 7.14 -7.72 2.89
CA GLY A 321 6.09 -6.71 2.98
C GLY A 321 5.63 -6.06 1.66
N ALA A 322 6.05 -6.57 0.46
CA ALA A 322 5.56 -6.07 -0.83
C ALA A 322 4.14 -6.59 -1.15
N ILE A 323 3.20 -6.30 -0.27
CA ILE A 323 1.81 -6.77 -0.32
C ILE A 323 0.84 -5.64 0.01
N GLY A 324 -0.30 -5.62 -0.67
CA GLY A 324 -1.42 -4.72 -0.43
C GLY A 324 -2.75 -5.37 -0.80
N LEU A 325 -3.85 -4.71 -0.48
CA LEU A 325 -5.20 -5.15 -0.81
C LEU A 325 -5.96 -4.07 -1.57
N LEU A 326 -6.72 -4.50 -2.56
CA LEU A 326 -7.82 -3.74 -3.15
C LEU A 326 -9.12 -4.43 -2.77
N SER A 327 -9.87 -3.84 -1.84
CA SER A 327 -11.17 -4.33 -1.39
C SER A 327 -12.24 -3.90 -2.38
N VAL A 328 -12.83 -4.87 -3.08
CA VAL A 328 -13.86 -4.64 -4.10
C VAL A 328 -15.23 -5.00 -3.52
N SER A 329 -16.12 -4.01 -3.41
CA SER A 329 -17.50 -4.21 -2.99
C SER A 329 -18.44 -4.34 -4.18
N GLY A 330 -19.53 -5.09 -4.02
CA GLY A 330 -20.56 -5.25 -5.06
C GLY A 330 -21.29 -6.59 -4.96
N PRO A 331 -22.23 -6.85 -5.87
CA PRO A 331 -22.92 -8.13 -5.92
C PRO A 331 -22.00 -9.24 -6.46
N ASP A 332 -22.21 -10.46 -5.98
CA ASP A 332 -21.59 -11.66 -6.55
C ASP A 332 -21.89 -11.81 -8.04
N ASN A 333 -20.93 -12.30 -8.79
CA ASN A 333 -21.07 -12.62 -10.20
C ASN A 333 -20.63 -14.06 -10.48
N PHE A 334 -21.51 -15.01 -10.18
CA PHE A 334 -21.22 -16.44 -10.33
C PHE A 334 -21.04 -16.90 -11.79
N ALA A 335 -21.44 -16.10 -12.77
CA ALA A 335 -21.15 -16.38 -14.18
C ALA A 335 -19.67 -16.17 -14.52
N ILE A 336 -18.99 -15.27 -13.80
CA ILE A 336 -17.55 -15.01 -13.98
C ILE A 336 -16.71 -15.82 -12.99
N TYR A 337 -17.15 -15.88 -11.72
CA TYR A 337 -16.43 -16.57 -10.66
C TYR A 337 -17.40 -17.45 -9.87
N GLY A 338 -17.47 -18.71 -10.27
CA GLY A 338 -18.38 -19.70 -9.70
C GLY A 338 -17.98 -20.14 -8.30
N LYS A 339 -18.96 -20.73 -7.59
CA LYS A 339 -18.69 -21.35 -6.27
C LYS A 339 -17.83 -22.60 -6.45
N GLY A 340 -16.75 -22.70 -5.68
CA GLY A 340 -15.93 -23.90 -5.62
C GLY A 340 -16.72 -25.08 -5.02
N VAL A 341 -16.59 -26.25 -5.63
CA VAL A 341 -17.13 -27.52 -5.08
C VAL A 341 -15.95 -28.36 -4.63
N LYS A 342 -15.95 -28.74 -3.33
CA LYS A 342 -14.95 -29.64 -2.77
C LYS A 342 -15.59 -31.01 -2.61
N THR A 343 -15.19 -31.99 -3.41
CA THR A 343 -15.62 -33.37 -3.29
C THR A 343 -14.52 -34.20 -2.64
N PRO A 344 -14.77 -34.84 -1.49
CA PRO A 344 -13.79 -35.73 -0.90
C PRO A 344 -13.45 -36.87 -1.84
N LEU A 345 -12.20 -37.25 -1.94
CA LEU A 345 -11.80 -38.43 -2.71
C LEU A 345 -12.38 -39.71 -2.06
N PRO A 346 -12.64 -40.76 -2.83
CA PRO A 346 -13.07 -42.05 -2.28
C PRO A 346 -12.08 -42.54 -1.21
N GLY A 347 -12.61 -42.82 -0.01
CA GLY A 347 -11.79 -43.24 1.15
C GLY A 347 -11.32 -42.11 2.09
N ALA A 348 -11.58 -40.83 1.76
CA ALA A 348 -11.35 -39.72 2.68
C ALA A 348 -12.30 -39.83 3.90
N LYS A 349 -11.74 -39.82 5.11
CA LYS A 349 -12.51 -39.84 6.36
C LYS A 349 -12.91 -38.43 6.80
N PRO A 350 -14.13 -38.23 7.33
CA PRO A 350 -14.53 -36.91 7.86
C PRO A 350 -13.66 -36.44 9.02
N ALA A 351 -13.36 -35.16 9.11
CA ALA A 351 -12.66 -34.59 10.25
C ALA A 351 -13.50 -34.68 11.54
N ALA A 352 -12.92 -35.18 12.61
CA ALA A 352 -13.60 -35.36 13.89
C ALA A 352 -13.58 -34.09 14.74
N LYS A 353 -14.65 -33.91 15.55
CA LYS A 353 -14.83 -32.77 16.45
C LYS A 353 -13.95 -32.92 17.70
N PRO A 354 -13.19 -31.89 18.12
CA PRO A 354 -12.22 -32.01 19.22
C PRO A 354 -12.85 -32.15 20.61
N ALA A 355 -12.22 -32.95 21.47
CA ALA A 355 -12.55 -33.06 22.90
C ALA A 355 -11.47 -32.37 23.76
N ALA A 356 -11.89 -31.62 24.76
CA ALA A 356 -10.99 -30.88 25.68
C ALA A 356 -10.21 -31.81 26.63
N LYS A 357 -8.93 -31.56 26.89
CA LYS A 357 -8.08 -32.30 27.85
C LYS A 357 -7.00 -31.47 28.56
N PRO A 358 -6.35 -32.00 29.61
CA PRO A 358 -5.70 -31.27 30.71
C PRO A 358 -4.31 -30.68 30.41
N ALA A 359 -3.88 -29.80 31.32
CA ALA A 359 -2.64 -29.02 31.26
C ALA A 359 -1.34 -29.85 31.13
N VAL A 360 -0.41 -29.35 30.34
CA VAL A 360 0.86 -29.98 29.94
C VAL A 360 2.03 -29.17 30.48
N ALA A 361 3.12 -29.84 30.92
CA ALA A 361 4.40 -29.19 31.23
C ALA A 361 5.32 -29.23 29.99
N VAL A 362 5.99 -28.14 29.66
CA VAL A 362 6.93 -28.04 28.53
C VAL A 362 8.33 -27.81 29.08
N THR A 363 9.29 -28.54 28.56
CA THR A 363 10.70 -28.36 28.90
C THR A 363 11.31 -27.18 28.12
N PRO A 364 12.41 -26.57 28.62
CA PRO A 364 13.13 -25.54 27.87
C PRO A 364 13.51 -25.94 26.45
N ALA A 365 13.94 -27.19 26.25
CA ALA A 365 14.30 -27.74 24.94
C ALA A 365 13.10 -27.79 23.98
N GLN A 366 11.92 -28.17 24.46
CA GLN A 366 10.69 -28.15 23.65
C GLN A 366 10.26 -26.73 23.28
N LYS A 367 10.53 -25.76 24.13
CA LYS A 367 10.26 -24.33 23.82
C LYS A 367 11.15 -23.82 22.70
N VAL A 368 12.46 -24.13 22.76
CA VAL A 368 13.42 -23.79 21.69
C VAL A 368 12.98 -24.47 20.37
N ARG A 369 12.65 -25.76 20.42
CA ARG A 369 12.18 -26.51 19.25
C ARG A 369 10.91 -25.93 18.66
N GLY A 370 9.95 -25.52 19.51
CA GLY A 370 8.72 -24.89 19.05
C GLY A 370 8.95 -23.59 18.28
N LYS A 371 9.92 -22.78 18.74
CA LYS A 371 10.35 -21.58 18.03
C LYS A 371 10.98 -21.91 16.67
N GLU A 372 11.90 -22.86 16.62
CA GLU A 372 12.54 -23.29 15.36
C GLU A 372 11.52 -23.79 14.33
N VAL A 373 10.56 -24.63 14.77
CA VAL A 373 9.48 -25.13 13.91
C VAL A 373 8.59 -23.98 13.41
N TYR A 374 8.28 -23.03 14.30
CA TYR A 374 7.50 -21.84 13.92
C TYR A 374 8.21 -21.02 12.84
N GLU A 375 9.47 -20.71 13.04
CA GLU A 375 10.28 -19.93 12.11
C GLU A 375 10.42 -20.64 10.74
N ALA A 376 10.54 -21.95 10.74
CA ALA A 376 10.70 -22.74 9.52
C ALA A 376 9.39 -22.94 8.72
N ASN A 377 8.24 -23.08 9.39
CA ASN A 377 7.02 -23.56 8.74
C ASN A 377 5.83 -22.58 8.83
N CYS A 378 5.80 -21.67 9.81
CA CYS A 378 4.63 -20.84 10.09
C CYS A 378 4.88 -19.35 9.83
N ALA A 379 6.09 -18.88 10.10
CA ALA A 379 6.44 -17.47 10.03
C ALA A 379 6.32 -16.88 8.61
N ALA A 380 6.40 -17.69 7.57
CA ALA A 380 6.22 -17.26 6.19
C ALA A 380 4.84 -16.59 5.94
N CYS A 381 3.80 -17.14 6.57
CA CYS A 381 2.44 -16.59 6.46
C CYS A 381 2.06 -15.77 7.70
N HIS A 382 2.29 -16.32 8.89
CA HIS A 382 1.85 -15.71 10.14
C HIS A 382 2.83 -14.68 10.71
N GLN A 383 3.93 -14.41 10.01
CA GLN A 383 5.03 -13.52 10.35
C GLN A 383 5.82 -13.98 11.59
N SER A 384 7.07 -13.52 11.74
CA SER A 384 7.96 -13.91 12.85
C SER A 384 7.45 -13.49 14.23
N ASP A 385 6.62 -12.43 14.29
CA ASP A 385 5.97 -11.93 15.51
C ASP A 385 4.57 -12.51 15.75
N GLY A 386 4.11 -13.39 14.88
CA GLY A 386 2.79 -14.00 14.96
C GLY A 386 1.61 -13.10 14.63
N LYS A 387 1.83 -11.84 14.19
CA LYS A 387 0.73 -10.90 13.92
C LYS A 387 0.05 -11.10 12.56
N GLY A 388 0.59 -11.96 11.72
CA GLY A 388 0.03 -12.22 10.40
C GLY A 388 0.07 -10.99 9.47
N VAL A 389 -0.83 -10.99 8.50
CA VAL A 389 -1.04 -9.87 7.56
C VAL A 389 -2.55 -9.60 7.51
N ALA A 390 -2.97 -8.43 7.95
CA ALA A 390 -4.37 -8.08 8.07
C ALA A 390 -5.16 -8.32 6.77
N GLY A 391 -6.28 -9.02 6.86
CA GLY A 391 -7.13 -9.41 5.72
C GLY A 391 -6.55 -10.52 4.82
N VAL A 392 -5.31 -10.97 5.02
CA VAL A 392 -4.64 -12.01 4.21
C VAL A 392 -4.31 -13.24 5.04
N PHE A 393 -3.51 -13.09 6.09
CA PHE A 393 -3.13 -14.17 7.00
C PHE A 393 -3.51 -13.80 8.44
N PRO A 394 -4.30 -14.63 9.12
CA PRO A 394 -4.76 -14.31 10.48
C PRO A 394 -3.60 -14.23 11.48
N PRO A 395 -3.70 -13.36 12.51
CA PRO A 395 -2.75 -13.36 13.59
C PRO A 395 -2.86 -14.63 14.44
N LEU A 396 -1.71 -15.13 14.89
CA LEU A 396 -1.60 -16.15 15.92
C LEU A 396 -1.28 -15.53 17.29
N ALA A 397 -0.64 -14.34 17.29
CA ALA A 397 -0.33 -13.58 18.49
C ALA A 397 -1.55 -12.77 18.95
N ASN A 398 -1.89 -12.86 20.25
CA ASN A 398 -3.07 -12.25 20.86
C ASN A 398 -4.36 -12.57 20.09
N SER A 399 -4.46 -13.78 19.54
CA SER A 399 -5.58 -14.26 18.74
C SER A 399 -6.71 -14.75 19.65
N ASP A 400 -7.90 -14.16 19.52
CA ASP A 400 -9.13 -14.62 20.18
C ASP A 400 -9.45 -16.06 19.78
N PHE A 401 -9.36 -16.37 18.49
CA PHE A 401 -9.58 -17.72 17.97
C PHE A 401 -8.63 -18.75 18.61
N PHE A 402 -7.33 -18.40 18.75
CA PHE A 402 -6.38 -19.29 19.39
C PHE A 402 -6.67 -19.44 20.91
N GLN A 403 -6.99 -18.35 21.58
CA GLN A 403 -7.27 -18.35 23.02
C GLN A 403 -8.52 -19.15 23.37
N GLU A 404 -9.57 -19.06 22.56
CA GLU A 404 -10.82 -19.79 22.73
C GLU A 404 -10.69 -21.27 22.36
N ARG A 405 -9.85 -21.60 21.36
CA ARG A 405 -9.78 -22.92 20.73
C ARG A 405 -8.35 -23.44 20.56
N PRO A 406 -7.49 -23.37 21.56
CA PRO A 406 -6.09 -23.69 21.41
C PRO A 406 -5.83 -25.16 20.99
N TYR A 407 -6.75 -26.07 21.36
CA TYR A 407 -6.65 -27.48 21.00
C TYR A 407 -7.01 -27.74 19.52
N GLU A 408 -7.95 -26.95 18.95
CA GLU A 408 -8.33 -27.02 17.55
C GLU A 408 -7.17 -26.66 16.62
N MET A 409 -6.24 -25.84 17.10
CA MET A 409 -5.05 -25.45 16.32
C MET A 409 -4.17 -26.65 15.95
N GLY A 410 -4.09 -27.68 16.80
CA GLY A 410 -3.40 -28.91 16.46
C GLY A 410 -4.00 -29.62 15.25
N HIS A 411 -5.34 -29.69 15.18
CA HIS A 411 -6.05 -30.23 14.02
C HIS A 411 -5.84 -29.39 12.76
N ILE A 412 -5.83 -28.05 12.90
CA ILE A 412 -5.58 -27.14 11.76
C ILE A 412 -4.17 -27.33 11.21
N VAL A 413 -3.16 -27.47 12.07
CA VAL A 413 -1.78 -27.73 11.62
C VAL A 413 -1.67 -29.08 10.91
N ILE A 414 -2.33 -30.13 11.43
CA ILE A 414 -2.27 -31.50 10.88
C ILE A 414 -3.06 -31.61 9.55
N ASN A 415 -4.27 -31.04 9.50
CA ASN A 415 -5.22 -31.29 8.42
C ASN A 415 -5.39 -30.11 7.45
N GLY A 416 -4.80 -28.95 7.79
CA GLY A 416 -5.07 -27.69 7.11
C GLY A 416 -6.45 -27.12 7.44
N ARG A 417 -6.72 -25.94 6.94
CA ARG A 417 -8.02 -25.26 7.03
C ARG A 417 -8.30 -24.46 5.77
N SER A 418 -9.57 -24.37 5.39
CA SER A 418 -10.01 -23.51 4.28
C SER A 418 -11.39 -22.93 4.57
N GLY A 419 -11.70 -21.80 3.94
CA GLY A 419 -12.95 -21.09 4.09
C GLY A 419 -12.84 -19.91 5.05
N GLU A 420 -13.97 -19.25 5.26
CA GLU A 420 -14.04 -18.05 6.07
C GLU A 420 -13.67 -18.32 7.53
N LEU A 421 -12.91 -17.38 8.10
CA LEU A 421 -12.47 -17.35 9.47
C LEU A 421 -12.48 -15.90 9.97
N VAL A 422 -13.05 -15.68 11.15
CA VAL A 422 -12.95 -14.38 11.83
C VAL A 422 -11.96 -14.52 12.98
N VAL A 423 -10.97 -13.63 13.04
CA VAL A 423 -9.98 -13.54 14.12
C VAL A 423 -9.83 -12.09 14.54
N ASN A 424 -10.00 -11.81 15.82
CA ASN A 424 -9.96 -10.45 16.38
C ASN A 424 -10.92 -9.47 15.67
N GLY A 425 -12.06 -9.97 15.17
CA GLY A 425 -13.05 -9.19 14.43
C GLY A 425 -12.77 -8.97 12.95
N GLU A 426 -11.62 -9.41 12.44
CA GLU A 426 -11.22 -9.35 11.02
C GLU A 426 -11.60 -10.63 10.28
N HIS A 427 -12.04 -10.50 9.03
CA HIS A 427 -12.42 -11.60 8.16
C HIS A 427 -11.25 -12.09 7.30
N TYR A 428 -10.99 -13.39 7.33
CA TYR A 428 -9.97 -14.07 6.52
C TYR A 428 -10.63 -15.16 5.72
N ASN A 429 -10.36 -15.24 4.42
CA ASN A 429 -10.90 -16.28 3.53
C ASN A 429 -9.77 -16.90 2.72
N GLY A 430 -8.86 -17.56 3.43
CA GLY A 430 -7.68 -18.19 2.85
C GLY A 430 -7.68 -19.71 2.99
N VAL A 431 -6.57 -20.31 2.56
CA VAL A 431 -6.27 -21.74 2.72
C VAL A 431 -4.97 -21.87 3.49
N MET A 432 -5.02 -22.49 4.65
CA MET A 432 -3.84 -22.98 5.37
C MET A 432 -3.65 -24.45 4.97
N PRO A 433 -2.57 -24.80 4.26
CA PRO A 433 -2.30 -26.18 3.92
C PRO A 433 -1.95 -27.02 5.15
N PRO A 434 -2.18 -28.36 5.15
CA PRO A 434 -1.67 -29.24 6.18
C PRO A 434 -0.14 -29.19 6.22
N GLN A 435 0.42 -29.30 7.42
CA GLN A 435 1.85 -29.30 7.63
C GLN A 435 2.35 -30.73 7.89
N ASP A 436 3.36 -31.15 7.15
CA ASP A 436 4.02 -32.45 7.35
C ASP A 436 5.07 -32.36 8.47
N LEU A 437 4.60 -32.34 9.71
CA LEU A 437 5.39 -32.21 10.93
C LEU A 437 5.25 -33.47 11.80
N SER A 438 6.29 -33.81 12.57
CA SER A 438 6.21 -34.88 13.57
C SER A 438 5.21 -34.53 14.68
N ASP A 439 4.77 -35.53 15.45
CA ASP A 439 3.87 -35.31 16.60
C ASP A 439 4.53 -34.41 17.65
N GLU A 440 5.86 -34.57 17.83
CA GLU A 440 6.71 -33.75 18.69
C GLU A 440 6.74 -32.30 18.23
N ASP A 441 6.90 -32.04 16.92
CA ASP A 441 7.00 -30.72 16.33
C ASP A 441 5.66 -29.99 16.35
N VAL A 442 4.54 -30.67 16.05
CA VAL A 442 3.21 -30.10 16.19
C VAL A 442 2.94 -29.68 17.63
N ALA A 443 3.23 -30.54 18.61
CA ALA A 443 3.05 -30.21 20.02
C ALA A 443 3.94 -29.02 20.42
N ALA A 444 5.21 -29.01 19.99
CA ALA A 444 6.17 -27.96 20.31
C ALA A 444 5.74 -26.60 19.75
N VAL A 445 5.34 -26.52 18.48
CA VAL A 445 4.95 -25.25 17.84
C VAL A 445 3.63 -24.69 18.42
N ILE A 446 2.63 -25.53 18.68
CA ILE A 446 1.38 -25.08 19.29
C ILE A 446 1.61 -24.56 20.71
N ASN A 447 2.46 -25.25 21.50
CA ASN A 447 2.83 -24.79 22.83
C ASN A 447 3.63 -23.48 22.79
N TYR A 448 4.53 -23.31 21.83
CA TYR A 448 5.25 -22.06 21.62
C TYR A 448 4.27 -20.90 21.31
N VAL A 449 3.35 -21.07 20.37
CA VAL A 449 2.35 -20.07 20.03
C VAL A 449 1.46 -19.74 21.26
N SER A 450 1.09 -20.76 22.04
CA SER A 450 0.30 -20.55 23.26
C SER A 450 1.05 -19.72 24.31
N THR A 451 2.29 -20.07 24.59
CA THR A 451 3.06 -19.46 25.70
C THR A 451 3.68 -18.13 25.33
N ASP A 452 4.26 -18.01 24.15
CA ASP A 452 5.05 -16.85 23.76
C ASP A 452 4.21 -15.77 23.06
N PHE A 453 3.21 -16.16 22.29
CA PHE A 453 2.35 -15.18 21.57
C PHE A 453 1.04 -14.87 22.30
N ASN A 454 0.51 -15.82 23.11
CA ASN A 454 -0.80 -15.65 23.76
C ASN A 454 -0.72 -15.63 25.29
N LYS A 455 0.47 -15.67 25.91
CA LYS A 455 0.67 -15.71 27.38
C LYS A 455 -0.13 -16.83 28.07
N GLY A 456 -0.47 -17.86 27.32
CA GLY A 456 -1.22 -19.02 27.76
C GLY A 456 -0.35 -20.08 28.45
N LYS A 457 -0.97 -21.22 28.75
CA LYS A 457 -0.27 -22.42 29.23
C LYS A 457 -0.03 -23.38 28.06
N PRO A 458 0.96 -24.30 28.18
CA PRO A 458 1.11 -25.38 27.20
C PRO A 458 -0.18 -26.18 27.02
N VAL A 459 -0.49 -26.53 25.77
CA VAL A 459 -1.82 -27.05 25.36
C VAL A 459 -1.76 -28.52 24.97
N LEU A 460 -0.66 -28.95 24.28
CA LEU A 460 -0.57 -30.26 23.63
C LEU A 460 0.65 -31.04 24.06
N THR A 461 0.47 -32.37 24.17
CA THR A 461 1.58 -33.36 24.22
C THR A 461 1.71 -34.07 22.88
N PRO A 462 2.89 -34.64 22.55
CA PRO A 462 3.02 -35.46 21.34
C PRO A 462 2.05 -36.65 21.31
N ALA A 463 1.73 -37.24 22.48
CA ALA A 463 0.74 -38.34 22.57
C ALA A 463 -0.67 -37.87 22.14
N GLN A 464 -1.07 -36.66 22.53
CA GLN A 464 -2.35 -36.09 22.12
C GLN A 464 -2.37 -35.76 20.60
N VAL A 465 -1.26 -35.27 20.04
CA VAL A 465 -1.12 -35.06 18.59
C VAL A 465 -1.24 -36.39 17.83
N ARG A 466 -0.61 -37.46 18.33
CA ARG A 466 -0.75 -38.81 17.77
C ARG A 466 -2.19 -39.30 17.80
N ASP A 467 -2.92 -39.02 18.87
CA ASP A 467 -4.35 -39.36 18.97
C ASP A 467 -5.19 -38.55 18.01
N MET A 468 -4.88 -37.25 17.80
CA MET A 468 -5.54 -36.40 16.81
C MET A 468 -5.41 -36.99 15.39
N ARG A 469 -4.26 -37.58 15.03
CA ARG A 469 -4.06 -38.20 13.71
C ARG A 469 -4.84 -39.49 13.52
N LYS A 470 -5.20 -40.20 14.61
CA LYS A 470 -6.02 -41.42 14.54
C LYS A 470 -7.50 -41.12 14.27
N VAL A 471 -7.93 -39.92 14.61
CA VAL A 471 -9.30 -39.45 14.43
C VAL A 471 -9.32 -38.63 13.13
N LYS A 472 -9.31 -39.38 11.99
CA LYS A 472 -9.44 -38.82 10.65
C LYS A 472 -10.88 -38.71 10.27
#